data_0b704bc6269c5b8a9f974a41bd404988
#
_entry.id   0b704bc6269c5b8a9f974a41bd404988
#
_cell.length_a   1.000
_cell.length_b   1.000
_cell.length_c   1.000
_cell.angle_alpha   90.00
_cell.angle_beta   90.00
_cell.angle_gamma   90.00
#
_symmetry.space_group_name_H-M   'P 1'
#
loop_
_entity.id
_entity.type
_entity.pdbx_description
1 polymer ?
#
loop_
_entity_poly.entity_id
_entity_poly.type
_entity_poly.pdbx_seq_one_letter_code
_entity_poly.pdbx_strand_id
1 'polypeptide(L)'
;DLKQLEAVAKAVSAPDIAIIQGPPGTGKTTVIAEIIWQQILKKPDSKILLTSQTNLAVDNALERLQGRRGIRPVRIQNASTEKEIGIEAKRYMLDFMEDWCIKPSAENEDNGTNIWIDSILKGMTDDTKYASVINQWKRDLTVRDRNTREYFYEAYKSNVNLVAATCSICGSKQLQEIYKYLFGNNENAFDVVIMDEASKATPLEMSVPMVWGKKIIIIGDHK
;
A
#
# COMPACT_ATOMS: atom_id res chain seq x y z
N ASP A 1 -11.86 20.05 2.02
CA ASP A 1 -11.90 21.10 1.00
C ASP A 1 -12.62 20.58 -0.25
N LEU A 2 -13.52 21.40 -0.84
CA LEU A 2 -14.32 21.05 -2.01
C LEU A 2 -13.45 20.73 -3.23
N LYS A 3 -12.36 21.45 -3.44
CA LYS A 3 -11.42 21.19 -4.55
C LYS A 3 -10.71 19.84 -4.43
N GLN A 4 -10.36 19.43 -3.22
CA GLN A 4 -9.78 18.11 -2.96
C GLN A 4 -10.78 17.00 -3.25
N LEU A 5 -12.04 17.15 -2.81
CA LEU A 5 -13.11 16.19 -3.10
C LEU A 5 -13.38 16.06 -4.60
N GLU A 6 -13.42 17.19 -5.33
CA GLU A 6 -13.56 17.19 -6.77
C GLU A 6 -12.39 16.50 -7.48
N ALA A 7 -11.15 16.75 -7.03
CA ALA A 7 -9.96 16.09 -7.56
C ALA A 7 -10.02 14.56 -7.36
N VAL A 8 -10.40 14.12 -6.16
CA VAL A 8 -10.60 12.68 -5.87
C VAL A 8 -11.67 12.08 -6.77
N ALA A 9 -12.84 12.72 -6.86
CA ALA A 9 -13.95 12.21 -7.68
C ALA A 9 -13.56 12.09 -9.16
N LYS A 10 -12.90 13.11 -9.72
CA LYS A 10 -12.39 13.09 -11.10
C LYS A 10 -11.34 12.01 -11.31
N ALA A 11 -10.39 11.88 -10.39
CA ALA A 11 -9.36 10.86 -10.49
C ALA A 11 -9.93 9.44 -10.42
N VAL A 12 -10.87 9.19 -9.50
CA VAL A 12 -11.51 7.85 -9.35
C VAL A 12 -12.38 7.51 -10.56
N SER A 13 -13.05 8.48 -11.17
CA SER A 13 -13.94 8.26 -12.33
C SER A 13 -13.23 8.26 -13.69
N ALA A 14 -12.03 8.83 -13.79
CA ALA A 14 -11.28 8.84 -15.05
C ALA A 14 -11.05 7.42 -15.57
N PRO A 15 -11.26 7.15 -16.87
CA PRO A 15 -11.06 5.81 -17.43
C PRO A 15 -9.57 5.44 -17.51
N ASP A 16 -8.72 6.31 -18.05
CA ASP A 16 -7.33 5.99 -18.39
C ASP A 16 -6.31 6.88 -17.65
N ILE A 17 -6.44 8.21 -17.77
CA ILE A 17 -5.47 9.16 -17.22
C ILE A 17 -6.20 10.26 -16.44
N ALA A 18 -5.66 10.60 -15.28
CA ALA A 18 -6.01 11.79 -14.51
C ALA A 18 -4.76 12.59 -14.13
N ILE A 19 -4.82 13.90 -14.26
CA ILE A 19 -3.74 14.79 -13.85
C ILE A 19 -4.29 15.75 -12.78
N ILE A 20 -3.62 15.76 -11.63
CA ILE A 20 -3.94 16.65 -10.51
C ILE A 20 -2.78 17.59 -10.27
N GLN A 21 -3.04 18.86 -10.42
CA GLN A 21 -2.07 19.92 -10.16
C GLN A 21 -2.43 20.65 -8.87
N GLY A 22 -1.46 20.82 -7.98
CA GLY A 22 -1.66 21.57 -6.74
C GLY A 22 -0.36 22.12 -6.18
N PRO A 23 -0.32 23.39 -5.78
CA PRO A 23 0.84 24.00 -5.13
C PRO A 23 1.28 23.25 -3.86
N PRO A 24 2.50 23.50 -3.35
CA PRO A 24 2.94 23.00 -2.05
C PRO A 24 1.93 23.35 -0.94
N GLY A 25 1.72 22.44 0.01
CA GLY A 25 0.81 22.67 1.14
C GLY A 25 -0.69 22.50 0.85
N THR A 26 -1.11 22.20 -0.37
CA THR A 26 -2.53 22.00 -0.72
C THR A 26 -3.11 20.63 -0.32
N GLY A 27 -2.32 19.79 0.35
CA GLY A 27 -2.77 18.49 0.82
C GLY A 27 -2.78 17.40 -0.26
N LYS A 28 -1.89 17.46 -1.26
CA LYS A 28 -1.75 16.43 -2.31
C LYS A 28 -1.64 15.02 -1.75
N THR A 29 -0.84 14.83 -0.71
CA THR A 29 -0.70 13.51 -0.04
C THR A 29 -2.02 13.01 0.56
N THR A 30 -2.85 13.92 1.10
CA THR A 30 -4.19 13.58 1.59
C THR A 30 -5.11 13.16 0.45
N VAL A 31 -5.03 13.84 -0.69
CA VAL A 31 -5.78 13.49 -1.91
C VAL A 31 -5.36 12.12 -2.44
N ILE A 32 -4.05 11.83 -2.45
CA ILE A 32 -3.50 10.51 -2.84
C ILE A 32 -4.09 9.41 -1.95
N ALA A 33 -4.00 9.58 -0.63
CA ALA A 33 -4.52 8.60 0.32
C ALA A 33 -6.03 8.37 0.14
N GLU A 34 -6.79 9.43 -0.12
CA GLU A 34 -8.23 9.33 -0.38
C GLU A 34 -8.52 8.62 -1.71
N ILE A 35 -7.78 8.90 -2.78
CA ILE A 35 -7.93 8.23 -4.07
C ILE A 35 -7.67 6.73 -3.92
N ILE A 36 -6.58 6.32 -3.24
CA ILE A 36 -6.25 4.93 -2.99
C ILE A 36 -7.39 4.25 -2.25
N TRP A 37 -7.89 4.87 -1.18
CA TRP A 37 -8.96 4.31 -0.37
C TRP A 37 -10.26 4.17 -1.16
N GLN A 38 -10.66 5.18 -1.92
CA GLN A 38 -11.87 5.13 -2.76
C GLN A 38 -11.77 4.07 -3.86
N GLN A 39 -10.60 3.89 -4.46
CA GLN A 39 -10.38 2.83 -5.45
C GLN A 39 -10.56 1.43 -4.83
N ILE A 40 -10.01 1.21 -3.64
CA ILE A 40 -10.13 -0.07 -2.93
C ILE A 40 -11.56 -0.29 -2.44
N LEU A 41 -12.27 0.74 -1.97
CA LEU A 41 -13.68 0.63 -1.62
C LEU A 41 -14.56 0.25 -2.82
N LYS A 42 -14.25 0.81 -3.99
CA LYS A 42 -14.98 0.53 -5.24
C LYS A 42 -14.65 -0.86 -5.80
N LYS A 43 -13.40 -1.30 -5.69
CA LYS A 43 -12.89 -2.58 -6.17
C LYS A 43 -11.87 -3.12 -5.17
N PRO A 44 -12.29 -3.96 -4.19
CA PRO A 44 -11.42 -4.43 -3.09
C PRO A 44 -10.20 -5.23 -3.50
N ASP A 45 -10.25 -5.88 -4.66
CA ASP A 45 -9.17 -6.66 -5.29
C ASP A 45 -8.31 -5.81 -6.25
N SER A 46 -8.53 -4.50 -6.31
CA SER A 46 -7.74 -3.58 -7.15
C SER A 46 -6.27 -3.60 -6.73
N LYS A 47 -5.39 -3.75 -7.71
CA LYS A 47 -3.94 -3.68 -7.52
C LYS A 47 -3.45 -2.28 -7.83
N ILE A 48 -2.91 -1.58 -6.85
CA ILE A 48 -2.46 -0.19 -6.97
C ILE A 48 -0.95 -0.12 -6.80
N LEU A 49 -0.27 0.61 -7.68
CA LEU A 49 1.12 1.02 -7.51
C LEU A 49 1.16 2.51 -7.12
N LEU A 50 1.72 2.80 -5.96
CA LEU A 50 2.05 4.15 -5.53
C LEU A 50 3.53 4.39 -5.77
N THR A 51 3.88 5.44 -6.48
CA THR A 51 5.27 5.77 -6.78
C THR A 51 5.56 7.26 -6.67
N SER A 52 6.81 7.59 -6.37
CA SER A 52 7.34 8.95 -6.34
C SER A 52 8.84 8.94 -6.63
N GLN A 53 9.42 10.11 -6.85
CA GLN A 53 10.87 10.26 -7.02
C GLN A 53 11.66 9.99 -5.74
N THR A 54 11.07 10.26 -4.57
CA THR A 54 11.77 10.17 -3.28
C THR A 54 11.14 9.13 -2.35
N ASN A 55 11.96 8.48 -1.52
CA ASN A 55 11.50 7.59 -0.48
C ASN A 55 10.54 8.32 0.48
N LEU A 56 10.91 9.52 0.90
CA LEU A 56 10.12 10.33 1.84
C LEU A 56 8.69 10.58 1.35
N ALA A 57 8.50 10.87 0.06
CA ALA A 57 7.15 11.12 -0.48
C ALA A 57 6.30 9.84 -0.48
N VAL A 58 6.91 8.70 -0.84
CA VAL A 58 6.24 7.39 -0.77
C VAL A 58 5.84 7.05 0.67
N ASP A 59 6.75 7.26 1.61
CA ASP A 59 6.56 6.93 3.03
C ASP A 59 5.48 7.82 3.66
N ASN A 60 5.50 9.14 3.40
CA ASN A 60 4.46 10.08 3.85
C ASN A 60 3.07 9.71 3.33
N ALA A 61 2.97 9.18 2.11
CA ALA A 61 1.69 8.74 1.57
C ALA A 61 1.20 7.45 2.26
N LEU A 62 2.09 6.52 2.58
CA LEU A 62 1.77 5.32 3.36
C LEU A 62 1.30 5.67 4.78
N GLU A 63 1.95 6.62 5.45
CA GLU A 63 1.52 7.10 6.77
C GLU A 63 0.09 7.63 6.77
N ARG A 64 -0.31 8.35 5.72
CA ARG A 64 -1.69 8.87 5.57
C ARG A 64 -2.75 7.78 5.37
N LEU A 65 -2.32 6.58 5.02
CA LEU A 65 -3.20 5.42 4.84
C LEU A 65 -3.38 4.60 6.12
N GLN A 66 -2.63 4.90 7.18
CA GLN A 66 -2.76 4.20 8.47
C GLN A 66 -4.20 4.25 8.99
N GLY A 67 -4.67 3.11 9.49
CA GLY A 67 -6.03 2.97 10.01
C GLY A 67 -7.15 2.90 8.97
N ARG A 68 -6.84 3.05 7.67
CA ARG A 68 -7.83 2.86 6.60
C ARG A 68 -8.08 1.36 6.37
N ARG A 69 -9.30 0.93 6.64
CA ARG A 69 -9.69 -0.48 6.47
C ARG A 69 -9.59 -0.92 5.01
N GLY A 70 -9.18 -2.15 4.81
CA GLY A 70 -9.13 -2.78 3.49
C GLY A 70 -7.84 -2.52 2.72
N ILE A 71 -6.92 -1.68 3.19
CA ILE A 71 -5.63 -1.42 2.54
C ILE A 71 -4.57 -2.33 3.15
N ARG A 72 -3.87 -3.08 2.30
CA ARG A 72 -2.76 -3.97 2.67
C ARG A 72 -1.54 -3.62 1.82
N PRO A 73 -0.73 -2.67 2.31
CA PRO A 73 0.40 -2.17 1.56
C PRO A 73 1.64 -3.06 1.69
N VAL A 74 2.44 -3.09 0.63
CA VAL A 74 3.82 -3.59 0.61
C VAL A 74 4.74 -2.47 0.15
N ARG A 75 5.79 -2.19 0.91
CA ARG A 75 6.84 -1.23 0.57
C ARG A 75 8.03 -1.96 -0.02
N ILE A 76 8.41 -1.59 -1.25
CA ILE A 76 9.58 -2.14 -1.93
C ILE A 76 10.70 -1.13 -1.88
N GLN A 77 11.90 -1.60 -1.52
CA GLN A 77 13.10 -0.79 -1.47
C GLN A 77 14.33 -1.51 -1.97
N ASN A 78 15.31 -0.74 -2.43
CA ASN A 78 16.63 -1.24 -2.77
C ASN A 78 17.47 -1.44 -1.50
N ALA A 79 18.13 -2.58 -1.36
CA ALA A 79 19.00 -2.91 -0.22
C ALA A 79 20.09 -1.84 0.05
N SER A 80 20.54 -1.12 -0.99
CA SER A 80 21.53 -0.05 -0.87
C SER A 80 21.04 1.23 -0.20
N THR A 81 19.71 1.45 -0.15
CA THR A 81 19.08 2.67 0.40
C THR A 81 18.19 2.38 1.61
N GLU A 82 18.31 1.18 2.19
CA GLU A 82 17.48 0.74 3.32
C GLU A 82 17.55 1.67 4.55
N LYS A 83 18.66 2.38 4.74
CA LYS A 83 18.85 3.36 5.82
C LYS A 83 18.02 4.64 5.64
N GLU A 84 17.47 4.88 4.46
CA GLU A 84 16.71 6.08 4.12
C GLU A 84 15.19 5.93 4.30
N ILE A 85 14.71 4.72 4.67
CA ILE A 85 13.28 4.51 4.93
C ILE A 85 12.88 5.05 6.30
N GLY A 86 11.76 5.74 6.33
CA GLY A 86 11.09 6.06 7.59
C GLY A 86 10.73 4.80 8.38
N ILE A 87 10.90 4.84 9.69
CA ILE A 87 10.58 3.70 10.60
C ILE A 87 9.16 3.21 10.36
N GLU A 88 8.23 4.12 10.10
CA GLU A 88 6.83 3.86 9.83
C GLU A 88 6.57 3.07 8.53
N ALA A 89 7.44 3.21 7.54
CA ALA A 89 7.31 2.51 6.27
C ALA A 89 7.95 1.11 6.28
N LYS A 90 8.93 0.87 7.15
CA LYS A 90 9.57 -0.45 7.32
C LYS A 90 8.57 -1.53 7.69
N ARG A 91 7.55 -1.20 8.46
CA ARG A 91 6.48 -2.13 8.86
C ARG A 91 5.78 -2.82 7.70
N TYR A 92 5.84 -2.25 6.50
CA TYR A 92 5.21 -2.78 5.29
C TYR A 92 6.19 -3.48 4.34
N MET A 93 7.43 -3.71 4.75
CA MET A 93 8.39 -4.52 4.00
C MET A 93 8.12 -6.01 4.22
N LEU A 94 8.25 -6.80 3.16
CA LEU A 94 7.94 -8.24 3.21
C LEU A 94 8.87 -8.99 4.16
N ASP A 95 10.17 -8.71 4.08
CA ASP A 95 11.18 -9.30 4.97
C ASP A 95 10.95 -8.97 6.44
N PHE A 96 10.57 -7.73 6.74
CA PHE A 96 10.25 -7.29 8.10
C PHE A 96 9.02 -8.03 8.68
N MET A 97 8.01 -8.26 7.86
CA MET A 97 6.82 -9.05 8.24
C MET A 97 7.15 -10.54 8.39
N GLU A 98 8.02 -11.07 7.53
CA GLU A 98 8.48 -12.47 7.58
C GLU A 98 9.33 -12.73 8.82
N ASP A 99 10.26 -11.83 9.14
CA ASP A 99 11.07 -11.90 10.35
C ASP A 99 10.22 -11.96 11.62
N TRP A 100 9.13 -11.18 11.68
CA TRP A 100 8.20 -11.25 12.79
C TRP A 100 7.52 -12.63 12.93
N CYS A 101 7.23 -13.30 11.81
CA CYS A 101 6.64 -14.64 11.84
C CYS A 101 7.61 -15.65 12.47
N ILE A 102 8.90 -15.55 12.16
CA ILE A 102 9.95 -16.49 12.59
C ILE A 102 10.42 -16.16 14.00
N LYS A 103 10.75 -14.89 14.27
CA LYS A 103 11.31 -14.39 15.53
C LYS A 103 10.61 -13.09 15.94
N PRO A 104 9.42 -13.17 16.56
CA PRO A 104 8.74 -11.97 17.05
C PRO A 104 9.58 -11.28 18.15
N SER A 105 9.68 -9.96 18.05
CA SER A 105 10.39 -9.10 19.01
C SER A 105 9.67 -7.77 19.10
N ALA A 106 9.96 -6.98 20.14
CA ALA A 106 9.42 -5.63 20.27
C ALA A 106 9.77 -4.72 19.07
N GLU A 107 10.88 -5.01 18.39
CA GLU A 107 11.35 -4.21 17.25
C GLU A 107 10.56 -4.46 15.98
N ASN A 108 10.04 -5.69 15.76
CA ASN A 108 9.29 -6.08 14.56
C ASN A 108 7.80 -6.35 14.83
N GLU A 109 7.30 -6.09 16.03
CA GLU A 109 5.90 -6.30 16.37
C GLU A 109 4.97 -5.34 15.61
N ASP A 110 5.38 -4.10 15.40
CA ASP A 110 4.62 -3.12 14.64
C ASP A 110 4.85 -3.30 13.13
N ASN A 111 4.22 -4.31 12.55
CA ASN A 111 4.31 -4.67 11.13
C ASN A 111 2.93 -4.79 10.48
N GLY A 112 2.90 -4.79 9.14
CA GLY A 112 1.66 -4.78 8.35
C GLY A 112 0.73 -5.94 8.67
N THR A 113 1.26 -7.15 8.85
CA THR A 113 0.46 -8.35 9.18
C THR A 113 -0.17 -8.22 10.57
N ASN A 114 0.62 -7.77 11.55
CA ASN A 114 0.16 -7.61 12.93
C ASN A 114 -0.92 -6.52 13.05
N ILE A 115 -0.72 -5.40 12.39
CA ILE A 115 -1.70 -4.31 12.29
C ILE A 115 -3.01 -4.82 11.66
N TRP A 116 -2.91 -5.67 10.63
CA TRP A 116 -4.09 -6.24 9.99
C TRP A 116 -4.85 -7.18 10.92
N ILE A 117 -4.15 -8.07 11.67
CA ILE A 117 -4.77 -8.91 12.70
C ILE A 117 -5.52 -8.06 13.72
N ASP A 118 -4.91 -6.98 14.22
CA ASP A 118 -5.56 -6.06 15.16
C ASP A 118 -6.81 -5.41 14.58
N SER A 119 -6.78 -5.07 13.29
CA SER A 119 -7.95 -4.51 12.62
C SER A 119 -9.11 -5.50 12.52
N ILE A 120 -8.81 -6.80 12.33
CA ILE A 120 -9.80 -7.89 12.34
C ILE A 120 -10.39 -8.04 13.74
N LEU A 121 -9.53 -8.12 14.78
CA LEU A 121 -9.97 -8.23 16.18
C LEU A 121 -10.91 -7.08 16.58
N LYS A 122 -10.56 -5.85 16.23
CA LYS A 122 -11.40 -4.67 16.48
C LYS A 122 -12.74 -4.68 15.73
N GLY A 123 -12.79 -5.39 14.60
CA GLY A 123 -14.01 -5.51 13.79
C GLY A 123 -14.93 -6.66 14.21
N MET A 124 -14.46 -7.58 15.07
CA MET A 124 -15.26 -8.72 15.52
C MET A 124 -16.36 -8.29 16.50
N THR A 125 -17.59 -8.49 16.11
CA THR A 125 -18.77 -8.29 16.98
C THR A 125 -19.12 -9.59 17.71
N ASP A 126 -19.73 -9.47 18.89
CA ASP A 126 -20.24 -10.63 19.65
C ASP A 126 -21.58 -11.06 19.06
N ASP A 127 -21.53 -11.98 18.10
CA ASP A 127 -22.73 -12.63 17.58
C ASP A 127 -23.04 -13.88 18.44
N THR A 128 -24.20 -13.87 19.07
CA THR A 128 -24.63 -14.95 19.99
C THR A 128 -24.77 -16.30 19.28
N LYS A 129 -25.12 -16.31 17.99
CA LYS A 129 -25.32 -17.55 17.21
C LYS A 129 -24.00 -18.31 16.98
N TYR A 130 -22.88 -17.59 16.87
CA TYR A 130 -21.55 -18.16 16.58
C TYR A 130 -20.52 -17.87 17.67
N ALA A 131 -20.99 -17.57 18.88
CA ALA A 131 -20.14 -17.09 19.98
C ALA A 131 -18.96 -18.01 20.28
N SER A 132 -19.12 -19.34 20.23
CA SER A 132 -18.03 -20.30 20.49
C SER A 132 -16.92 -20.19 19.44
N VAL A 133 -17.26 -20.09 18.16
CA VAL A 133 -16.31 -19.97 17.05
C VAL A 133 -15.62 -18.61 17.11
N ILE A 134 -16.39 -17.54 17.30
CA ILE A 134 -15.85 -16.16 17.40
C ILE A 134 -14.89 -16.05 18.59
N ASN A 135 -15.24 -16.61 19.75
CA ASN A 135 -14.39 -16.61 20.93
C ASN A 135 -13.11 -17.45 20.74
N GLN A 136 -13.17 -18.56 20.00
CA GLN A 136 -11.97 -19.32 19.64
C GLN A 136 -11.07 -18.48 18.74
N TRP A 137 -11.60 -17.88 17.68
CA TRP A 137 -10.84 -17.00 16.79
C TRP A 137 -10.22 -15.80 17.52
N LYS A 138 -10.98 -15.15 18.42
CA LYS A 138 -10.43 -14.08 19.25
C LYS A 138 -9.24 -14.54 20.07
N ARG A 139 -9.28 -15.75 20.67
CA ARG A 139 -8.15 -16.31 21.40
C ARG A 139 -6.94 -16.53 20.51
N ASP A 140 -7.12 -17.22 19.38
CA ASP A 140 -6.04 -17.55 18.44
C ASP A 140 -5.37 -16.28 17.90
N LEU A 141 -6.16 -15.27 17.51
CA LEU A 141 -5.68 -13.96 17.05
C LEU A 141 -5.03 -13.13 18.17
N THR A 142 -5.35 -13.37 19.43
CA THR A 142 -4.73 -12.68 20.57
C THR A 142 -3.40 -13.34 20.95
N VAL A 143 -3.35 -14.68 20.98
CA VAL A 143 -2.14 -15.45 21.35
C VAL A 143 -1.08 -15.33 20.26
N ARG A 144 -1.48 -15.36 18.99
CA ARG A 144 -0.57 -15.22 17.82
C ARG A 144 0.61 -16.18 17.91
N ASP A 145 0.31 -17.46 18.08
CA ASP A 145 1.34 -18.49 17.98
C ASP A 145 2.02 -18.50 16.60
N ARG A 146 3.06 -19.27 16.41
CA ARG A 146 3.80 -19.32 15.16
C ARG A 146 2.90 -19.68 13.97
N ASN A 147 2.02 -20.66 14.12
CA ASN A 147 1.14 -21.09 13.04
C ASN A 147 0.15 -19.99 12.66
N THR A 148 -0.41 -19.29 13.65
CA THR A 148 -1.31 -18.14 13.42
C THR A 148 -0.58 -17.02 12.68
N ARG A 149 0.65 -16.68 13.09
CA ARG A 149 1.46 -15.65 12.41
C ARG A 149 1.76 -16.01 10.96
N GLU A 150 2.25 -17.22 10.70
CA GLU A 150 2.55 -17.72 9.35
C GLU A 150 1.29 -17.74 8.47
N TYR A 151 0.16 -18.22 8.99
CA TYR A 151 -1.11 -18.22 8.26
C TYR A 151 -1.56 -16.81 7.87
N PHE A 152 -1.52 -15.86 8.81
CA PHE A 152 -1.93 -14.49 8.54
C PHE A 152 -0.95 -13.72 7.66
N TYR A 153 0.34 -14.02 7.71
CA TYR A 153 1.31 -13.48 6.78
C TYR A 153 1.04 -13.94 5.34
N GLU A 154 0.80 -15.24 5.14
CA GLU A 154 0.42 -15.78 3.83
C GLU A 154 -0.90 -15.18 3.33
N ALA A 155 -1.89 -15.08 4.21
CA ALA A 155 -3.16 -14.44 3.89
C ALA A 155 -2.98 -12.94 3.58
N TYR A 156 -2.12 -12.22 4.29
CA TYR A 156 -1.78 -10.83 3.99
C TYR A 156 -1.17 -10.69 2.60
N LYS A 157 -0.15 -11.49 2.29
CA LYS A 157 0.51 -11.50 0.95
C LYS A 157 -0.48 -11.75 -0.18
N SER A 158 -1.33 -12.75 -0.02
CA SER A 158 -2.34 -13.13 -1.02
C SER A 158 -3.40 -12.04 -1.24
N ASN A 159 -3.52 -11.10 -0.32
CA ASN A 159 -4.50 -10.02 -0.34
C ASN A 159 -3.88 -8.62 -0.44
N VAL A 160 -2.59 -8.53 -0.77
CA VAL A 160 -1.93 -7.24 -1.03
C VAL A 160 -2.65 -6.51 -2.17
N ASN A 161 -2.99 -5.25 -1.95
CA ASN A 161 -3.68 -4.43 -2.93
C ASN A 161 -3.00 -3.07 -3.19
N LEU A 162 -1.94 -2.76 -2.44
CA LEU A 162 -1.12 -1.57 -2.64
C LEU A 162 0.35 -1.93 -2.60
N VAL A 163 1.07 -1.62 -3.66
CA VAL A 163 2.54 -1.68 -3.71
C VAL A 163 3.07 -0.26 -3.75
N ALA A 164 4.05 0.04 -2.92
CA ALA A 164 4.66 1.37 -2.82
C ALA A 164 6.17 1.28 -3.09
N ALA A 165 6.64 2.03 -4.09
CA ALA A 165 8.03 2.01 -4.55
C ALA A 165 8.45 3.36 -5.13
N THR A 166 9.75 3.64 -5.21
CA THR A 166 10.24 4.81 -5.97
C THR A 166 10.21 4.54 -7.48
N CYS A 167 10.21 5.61 -8.29
CA CYS A 167 10.23 5.49 -9.76
C CYS A 167 11.43 4.68 -10.26
N SER A 168 12.58 4.77 -9.61
CA SER A 168 13.78 4.00 -9.96
C SER A 168 13.58 2.50 -9.78
N ILE A 169 12.85 2.07 -8.74
CA ILE A 169 12.52 0.66 -8.51
C ILE A 169 11.53 0.16 -9.58
N CYS A 170 10.64 1.02 -10.08
CA CYS A 170 9.71 0.63 -11.13
C CYS A 170 10.40 0.17 -12.42
N GLY A 171 11.62 0.64 -12.69
CA GLY A 171 12.45 0.18 -13.80
C GLY A 171 13.32 -1.04 -13.51
N SER A 172 13.30 -1.57 -12.30
CA SER A 172 14.18 -2.67 -11.89
C SER A 172 13.52 -4.04 -12.03
N LYS A 173 14.34 -5.09 -12.09
CA LYS A 173 13.89 -6.49 -12.01
C LYS A 173 13.19 -6.78 -10.68
N GLN A 174 13.55 -6.08 -9.61
CA GLN A 174 12.99 -6.27 -8.28
C GLN A 174 11.47 -6.07 -8.25
N LEU A 175 10.94 -5.00 -8.87
CA LEU A 175 9.49 -4.81 -8.94
C LEU A 175 8.82 -5.97 -9.71
N GLN A 176 9.43 -6.42 -10.81
CA GLN A 176 8.90 -7.53 -11.60
C GLN A 176 8.85 -8.83 -10.78
N GLU A 177 9.89 -9.14 -10.03
CA GLU A 177 9.97 -10.34 -9.19
C GLU A 177 8.94 -10.29 -8.06
N ILE A 178 8.83 -9.16 -7.36
CA ILE A 178 7.84 -8.97 -6.30
C ILE A 178 6.42 -8.97 -6.86
N TYR A 179 6.19 -8.38 -8.02
CA TYR A 179 4.88 -8.44 -8.67
C TYR A 179 4.46 -9.88 -8.94
N LYS A 180 5.36 -10.69 -9.51
CA LYS A 180 5.11 -12.12 -9.77
C LYS A 180 4.90 -12.91 -8.48
N TYR A 181 5.67 -12.60 -7.45
CA TYR A 181 5.56 -13.24 -6.14
C TYR A 181 4.20 -12.96 -5.47
N LEU A 182 3.70 -11.73 -5.53
CA LEU A 182 2.45 -11.33 -4.89
C LEU A 182 1.21 -11.67 -5.73
N PHE A 183 1.29 -11.54 -7.05
CA PHE A 183 0.12 -11.56 -7.94
C PHE A 183 0.16 -12.67 -9.00
N GLY A 184 1.24 -13.43 -9.07
CA GLY A 184 1.41 -14.48 -10.07
C GLY A 184 1.82 -13.95 -11.46
N ASN A 185 1.87 -14.85 -12.44
CA ASN A 185 2.42 -14.55 -13.77
C ASN A 185 1.40 -14.00 -14.79
N ASN A 186 0.13 -13.86 -14.41
CA ASN A 186 -0.95 -13.72 -15.38
C ASN A 186 -1.09 -12.35 -16.04
N GLU A 187 -0.65 -11.27 -15.43
CA GLU A 187 -0.62 -9.93 -16.04
C GLU A 187 0.40 -9.06 -15.30
N ASN A 188 1.35 -8.46 -16.03
CA ASN A 188 2.32 -7.54 -15.42
C ASN A 188 1.76 -6.10 -15.37
N ALA A 189 0.53 -5.92 -14.86
CA ALA A 189 -0.06 -4.60 -14.80
C ALA A 189 -0.90 -4.38 -13.53
N PHE A 190 -0.68 -3.23 -12.91
CA PHE A 190 -1.55 -2.72 -11.85
C PHE A 190 -2.83 -2.14 -12.46
N ASP A 191 -3.94 -2.22 -11.75
CA ASP A 191 -5.17 -1.56 -12.18
C ASP A 191 -5.01 -0.04 -12.20
N VAL A 192 -4.26 0.51 -11.22
CA VAL A 192 -3.98 1.95 -11.11
C VAL A 192 -2.53 2.18 -10.71
N VAL A 193 -1.85 3.10 -11.40
CA VAL A 193 -0.57 3.67 -10.99
C VAL A 193 -0.79 5.11 -10.55
N ILE A 194 -0.35 5.46 -9.36
CA ILE A 194 -0.42 6.81 -8.81
C ILE A 194 1.01 7.33 -8.65
N MET A 195 1.29 8.43 -9.33
CA MET A 195 2.61 9.08 -9.32
C MET A 195 2.54 10.39 -8.56
N ASP A 196 3.23 10.46 -7.42
CA ASP A 196 3.40 11.71 -6.66
C ASP A 196 4.67 12.46 -7.08
N GLU A 197 4.70 13.76 -6.82
CA GLU A 197 5.81 14.65 -7.15
C GLU A 197 6.24 14.61 -8.64
N ALA A 198 5.31 14.35 -9.54
CA ALA A 198 5.60 14.19 -10.97
C ALA A 198 6.33 15.37 -11.62
N SER A 199 6.15 16.58 -11.08
CA SER A 199 6.87 17.78 -11.55
C SER A 199 8.39 17.75 -11.33
N LYS A 200 8.88 16.86 -10.46
CA LYS A 200 10.31 16.65 -10.21
C LYS A 200 10.93 15.62 -11.14
N ALA A 201 10.10 14.81 -11.80
CA ALA A 201 10.53 13.76 -12.71
C ALA A 201 10.71 14.27 -14.13
N THR A 202 11.66 13.71 -14.86
CA THR A 202 11.75 13.87 -16.30
C THR A 202 10.67 13.04 -17.02
N PRO A 203 10.28 13.38 -18.27
CA PRO A 203 9.31 12.56 -19.00
C PRO A 203 9.70 11.07 -19.13
N LEU A 204 11.00 10.78 -19.25
CA LEU A 204 11.51 9.43 -19.30
C LEU A 204 11.30 8.69 -17.97
N GLU A 205 11.65 9.32 -16.85
CA GLU A 205 11.43 8.74 -15.52
C GLU A 205 9.95 8.52 -15.21
N MET A 206 9.06 9.40 -15.72
CA MET A 206 7.61 9.22 -15.60
C MET A 206 7.11 8.03 -16.42
N SER A 207 7.66 7.81 -17.62
CA SER A 207 7.23 6.72 -18.49
C SER A 207 7.46 5.33 -17.88
N VAL A 208 8.50 5.18 -17.06
CA VAL A 208 8.88 3.90 -16.44
C VAL A 208 7.77 3.32 -15.56
N PRO A 209 7.22 4.02 -14.55
CA PRO A 209 6.10 3.48 -13.78
C PRO A 209 4.78 3.43 -14.58
N MET A 210 4.58 4.27 -15.60
CA MET A 210 3.35 4.30 -16.40
C MET A 210 3.10 2.99 -17.15
N VAL A 211 4.15 2.29 -17.61
CA VAL A 211 3.98 1.00 -18.33
C VAL A 211 3.43 -0.12 -17.44
N TRP A 212 3.42 0.08 -16.13
CA TRP A 212 2.88 -0.89 -15.18
C TRP A 212 1.38 -0.74 -14.92
N GLY A 213 0.72 0.29 -15.44
CA GLY A 213 -0.66 0.61 -15.12
C GLY A 213 -1.64 0.54 -16.26
N LYS A 214 -2.86 0.06 -15.99
CA LYS A 214 -4.02 0.18 -16.88
C LYS A 214 -4.57 1.61 -16.82
N LYS A 215 -4.52 2.23 -15.63
CA LYS A 215 -4.94 3.62 -15.38
C LYS A 215 -3.82 4.36 -14.69
N ILE A 216 -3.59 5.60 -15.07
CA ILE A 216 -2.50 6.45 -14.55
C ILE A 216 -3.07 7.70 -13.89
N ILE A 217 -2.64 7.97 -12.67
CA ILE A 217 -2.96 9.21 -11.95
C ILE A 217 -1.67 9.95 -11.65
N ILE A 218 -1.51 11.11 -12.22
CA ILE A 218 -0.30 11.93 -12.10
C ILE A 218 -0.61 13.11 -11.18
N ILE A 219 0.18 13.27 -10.13
CA ILE A 219 -0.01 14.32 -9.13
C ILE A 219 1.29 15.09 -8.99
N GLY A 220 1.22 16.41 -9.10
CA GLY A 220 2.40 17.24 -9.01
C GLY A 220 2.10 18.70 -8.78
N ASP A 221 3.17 19.47 -8.70
CA ASP A 221 3.15 20.93 -8.70
C ASP A 221 3.31 21.45 -10.14
N HIS A 222 3.08 22.72 -10.37
CA HIS A 222 3.53 23.38 -11.60
C HIS A 222 4.87 24.05 -11.33
N LYS A 223 5.76 23.99 -12.27
CA LYS A 223 7.01 24.75 -12.25
C LYS A 223 6.76 26.20 -12.63
#